data_893d478972b50dddc2b9414efd58261c
#
_entry.id   893d478972b50dddc2b9414efd58261c
#
_cell.length_a   1.000
_cell.length_b   1.000
_cell.length_c   1.000
_cell.angle_alpha   90.00
_cell.angle_beta   90.00
_cell.angle_gamma   90.00
#
_symmetry.space_group_name_H-M   'P 1'
#
loop_
_entity.id
_entity.type
_entity.pdbx_description
1 polymer ?
#
loop_
_entity_poly.entity_id
_entity_poly.type
_entity_poly.pdbx_seq_one_letter_code
_entity_poly.pdbx_strand_id
1 'polypeptide(L)'
;EQIMKIAQELAGYSLGEADLLRRAMGKKKVSEMEKHRSIFVKGAIGRDVAERIADQLFDQMVLFAEYCFNKSHSTAYGAVTYQTAYLKAHYPVAYMASLLTVNSGVTDKVQRYISNCNSMGIEVVPPDVNSSGIDFTPEGDRILFGLSAVRNLGDGAINQLIACRDNDGPFVSLADLCDRLPSNILNRRGLESLIHCGALDSIDSHSNRAQLMADLDLLIDWASSRARDRITGQGNLFDLISDASDDGKCDL
;
A
#
# COMPACT_ATOMS: atom_id res chain seq x y z
N GLU A 1 -22.41 22.31 12.55
CA GLU A 1 -23.37 21.91 13.58
C GLU A 1 -23.72 23.08 14.51
N GLN A 2 -22.73 23.80 15.05
CA GLN A 2 -22.98 24.99 15.91
C GLN A 2 -23.79 26.07 15.19
N ILE A 3 -23.46 26.38 13.93
CA ILE A 3 -24.21 27.35 13.13
C ILE A 3 -25.67 26.92 12.95
N MET A 4 -25.91 25.62 12.70
CA MET A 4 -27.28 25.09 12.61
C MET A 4 -28.02 25.28 13.94
N LYS A 5 -27.37 25.01 15.06
CA LYS A 5 -27.95 25.20 16.39
C LYS A 5 -28.25 26.68 16.70
N ILE A 6 -27.32 27.58 16.36
CA ILE A 6 -27.52 29.02 16.48
C ILE A 6 -28.75 29.47 15.67
N ALA A 7 -28.87 29.03 14.43
CA ALA A 7 -30.02 29.35 13.57
C ALA A 7 -31.35 28.83 14.14
N GLN A 8 -31.36 27.62 14.71
CA GLN A 8 -32.54 27.06 15.34
C GLN A 8 -32.94 27.80 16.60
N GLU A 9 -32.00 28.07 17.49
CA GLU A 9 -32.30 28.66 18.79
C GLU A 9 -32.58 30.16 18.72
N LEU A 10 -31.80 30.91 17.95
CA LEU A 10 -31.91 32.36 17.88
C LEU A 10 -32.90 32.84 16.79
N ALA A 11 -33.00 32.14 15.68
CA ALA A 11 -33.82 32.57 14.55
C ALA A 11 -35.01 31.65 14.25
N GLY A 12 -35.18 30.56 15.02
CA GLY A 12 -36.34 29.69 14.90
C GLY A 12 -36.34 28.77 13.69
N TYR A 13 -35.18 28.51 13.09
CA TYR A 13 -35.09 27.58 11.99
C TYR A 13 -35.48 26.16 12.42
N SER A 14 -36.20 25.47 11.56
CA SER A 14 -36.29 24.02 11.64
C SER A 14 -34.92 23.37 11.35
N LEU A 15 -34.76 22.10 11.70
CA LEU A 15 -33.52 21.38 11.40
C LEU A 15 -33.23 21.34 9.89
N GLY A 16 -34.28 21.18 9.05
CA GLY A 16 -34.13 21.19 7.59
C GLY A 16 -33.68 22.55 7.03
N GLU A 17 -34.27 23.65 7.53
CA GLU A 17 -33.87 25.01 7.13
C GLU A 17 -32.44 25.34 7.59
N ALA A 18 -32.06 24.92 8.78
CA ALA A 18 -30.69 25.07 9.28
C ALA A 18 -29.67 24.27 8.43
N ASP A 19 -30.04 23.08 7.94
CA ASP A 19 -29.21 22.32 7.00
C ASP A 19 -29.08 23.01 5.63
N LEU A 20 -30.15 23.62 5.14
CA LEU A 20 -30.11 24.43 3.91
C LEU A 20 -29.17 25.64 4.07
N LEU A 21 -29.24 26.33 5.20
CA LEU A 21 -28.31 27.42 5.52
C LEU A 21 -26.86 26.91 5.53
N ARG A 22 -26.59 25.80 6.20
CA ARG A 22 -25.25 25.19 6.21
C ARG A 22 -24.74 24.85 4.81
N ARG A 23 -25.62 24.32 3.94
CA ARG A 23 -25.27 24.00 2.54
C ARG A 23 -25.00 25.25 1.72
N ALA A 24 -25.81 26.32 1.90
CA ALA A 24 -25.61 27.59 1.22
C ALA A 24 -24.26 28.22 1.60
N MET A 25 -23.91 28.19 2.89
CA MET A 25 -22.63 28.63 3.41
C MET A 25 -21.46 27.83 2.80
N GLY A 26 -21.55 26.50 2.80
CA GLY A 26 -20.49 25.62 2.27
C GLY A 26 -20.27 25.77 0.75
N LYS A 27 -21.31 26.16 0.00
CA LYS A 27 -21.24 26.38 -1.46
C LYS A 27 -20.89 27.82 -1.86
N LYS A 28 -20.76 28.74 -0.90
CA LYS A 28 -20.46 30.17 -1.10
C LYS A 28 -21.39 30.87 -2.11
N LYS A 29 -22.67 30.49 -2.13
CA LYS A 29 -23.66 31.09 -3.04
C LYS A 29 -24.23 32.37 -2.45
N VAL A 30 -23.72 33.51 -2.87
CA VAL A 30 -24.07 34.86 -2.37
C VAL A 30 -25.60 35.08 -2.39
N SER A 31 -26.27 34.75 -3.49
CA SER A 31 -27.75 34.96 -3.61
C SER A 31 -28.56 34.11 -2.63
N GLU A 32 -28.14 32.93 -2.28
CA GLU A 32 -28.78 32.10 -1.26
C GLU A 32 -28.48 32.62 0.14
N MET A 33 -27.28 33.13 0.36
CA MET A 33 -26.85 33.71 1.63
C MET A 33 -27.68 34.98 1.97
N GLU A 34 -27.94 35.87 1.01
CA GLU A 34 -28.80 37.04 1.21
C GLU A 34 -30.24 36.67 1.59
N LYS A 35 -30.79 35.62 0.97
CA LYS A 35 -32.12 35.10 1.36
C LYS A 35 -32.13 34.60 2.80
N HIS A 36 -31.10 33.85 3.17
CA HIS A 36 -30.97 33.35 4.54
C HIS A 36 -30.72 34.46 5.56
N ARG A 37 -30.03 35.55 5.20
CA ARG A 37 -29.86 36.74 6.04
C ARG A 37 -31.22 37.30 6.44
N SER A 38 -32.09 37.57 5.45
CA SER A 38 -33.42 38.12 5.69
C SER A 38 -34.28 37.22 6.58
N ILE A 39 -34.23 35.92 6.37
CA ILE A 39 -34.96 34.92 7.18
C ILE A 39 -34.41 34.89 8.61
N PHE A 40 -33.10 34.87 8.76
CA PHE A 40 -32.43 34.78 10.07
C PHE A 40 -32.71 36.03 10.91
N VAL A 41 -32.51 37.22 10.34
CA VAL A 41 -32.71 38.48 11.05
C VAL A 41 -34.18 38.62 11.47
N LYS A 42 -35.13 38.34 10.55
CA LYS A 42 -36.57 38.38 10.88
C LYS A 42 -36.95 37.36 11.97
N GLY A 43 -36.43 36.15 11.89
CA GLY A 43 -36.68 35.12 12.90
C GLY A 43 -36.09 35.49 14.28
N ALA A 44 -34.90 36.10 14.32
CA ALA A 44 -34.23 36.53 15.53
C ALA A 44 -34.99 37.72 16.20
N ILE A 45 -35.45 38.69 15.41
CA ILE A 45 -36.29 39.79 15.93
C ILE A 45 -37.57 39.22 16.57
N GLY A 46 -38.21 38.24 15.95
CA GLY A 46 -39.39 37.57 16.51
C GLY A 46 -39.12 36.80 17.82
N ARG A 47 -37.86 36.72 18.25
CA ARG A 47 -37.38 36.10 19.49
C ARG A 47 -36.65 37.09 20.41
N ASP A 48 -37.02 38.34 20.31
CA ASP A 48 -36.52 39.45 21.15
C ASP A 48 -35.00 39.72 20.98
N VAL A 49 -34.37 39.34 19.87
CA VAL A 49 -33.03 39.72 19.52
C VAL A 49 -33.05 41.02 18.74
N ALA A 50 -32.28 42.03 19.18
CA ALA A 50 -32.21 43.32 18.47
C ALA A 50 -31.68 43.12 17.03
N GLU A 51 -32.32 43.76 16.04
CA GLU A 51 -31.99 43.66 14.62
C GLU A 51 -30.48 43.83 14.35
N ARG A 52 -29.87 44.86 14.94
CA ARG A 52 -28.44 45.11 14.79
C ARG A 52 -27.55 43.93 15.28
N ILE A 53 -27.98 43.24 16.34
CA ILE A 53 -27.25 42.10 16.89
C ILE A 53 -27.42 40.89 15.98
N ALA A 54 -28.65 40.67 15.51
CA ALA A 54 -28.95 39.57 14.59
C ALA A 54 -28.18 39.69 13.27
N ASP A 55 -28.11 40.89 12.72
CA ASP A 55 -27.36 41.16 11.48
C ASP A 55 -25.83 40.99 11.66
N GLN A 56 -25.29 41.54 12.73
CA GLN A 56 -23.87 41.34 13.09
C GLN A 56 -23.51 39.85 13.31
N LEU A 57 -24.39 39.10 13.97
CA LEU A 57 -24.22 37.68 14.19
C LEU A 57 -24.24 36.91 12.86
N PHE A 58 -25.14 37.27 11.95
CA PHE A 58 -25.18 36.66 10.62
C PHE A 58 -23.90 36.95 9.84
N ASP A 59 -23.37 38.18 9.89
CA ASP A 59 -22.08 38.52 9.28
C ASP A 59 -20.93 37.67 9.82
N GLN A 60 -20.88 37.47 11.14
CA GLN A 60 -19.90 36.58 11.76
C GLN A 60 -20.05 35.15 11.28
N MET A 61 -21.31 34.65 11.16
CA MET A 61 -21.55 33.30 10.63
C MET A 61 -21.10 33.17 9.18
N VAL A 62 -21.29 34.18 8.34
CA VAL A 62 -20.82 34.19 6.94
C VAL A 62 -19.32 34.18 6.87
N LEU A 63 -18.63 35.02 7.66
CA LEU A 63 -17.18 35.05 7.74
C LEU A 63 -16.60 33.72 8.20
N PHE A 64 -17.24 33.11 9.20
CA PHE A 64 -16.85 31.78 9.70
C PHE A 64 -17.09 30.65 8.70
N ALA A 65 -18.08 30.80 7.82
CA ALA A 65 -18.42 29.78 6.83
C ALA A 65 -17.27 29.47 5.87
N GLU A 66 -16.37 30.40 5.65
CA GLU A 66 -15.16 30.17 4.82
C GLU A 66 -14.20 29.14 5.44
N TYR A 67 -14.21 28.99 6.77
CA TYR A 67 -13.32 28.15 7.54
C TYR A 67 -14.05 27.02 8.30
N CYS A 68 -15.38 26.92 8.14
CA CYS A 68 -16.16 25.89 8.82
C CYS A 68 -15.87 24.49 8.28
N PHE A 69 -15.58 23.60 9.20
CA PHE A 69 -15.43 22.18 8.92
C PHE A 69 -16.40 21.35 9.78
N ASN A 70 -16.87 20.23 9.25
CA ASN A 70 -17.80 19.35 9.97
C ASN A 70 -17.15 18.79 11.23
N LYS A 71 -17.69 19.12 12.41
CA LYS A 71 -17.16 18.70 13.70
C LYS A 71 -17.17 17.18 13.86
N SER A 72 -18.23 16.51 13.41
CA SER A 72 -18.33 15.04 13.46
C SER A 72 -17.22 14.40 12.63
N HIS A 73 -16.94 14.95 11.44
CA HIS A 73 -15.82 14.50 10.61
C HIS A 73 -14.48 14.73 11.30
N SER A 74 -14.24 15.94 11.84
CA SER A 74 -13.00 16.24 12.56
C SER A 74 -12.80 15.33 13.77
N THR A 75 -13.87 15.03 14.52
CA THR A 75 -13.83 14.15 15.68
C THR A 75 -13.49 12.72 15.29
N ALA A 76 -14.13 12.21 14.23
CA ALA A 76 -13.86 10.87 13.72
C ALA A 76 -12.40 10.73 13.25
N TYR A 77 -11.92 11.70 12.46
CA TYR A 77 -10.52 11.69 12.01
C TYR A 77 -9.52 11.98 13.15
N GLY A 78 -9.92 12.75 14.15
CA GLY A 78 -9.13 12.92 15.37
C GLY A 78 -8.90 11.60 16.10
N ALA A 79 -9.93 10.76 16.20
CA ALA A 79 -9.81 9.41 16.77
C ALA A 79 -8.87 8.52 15.94
N VAL A 80 -9.00 8.52 14.61
CA VAL A 80 -8.10 7.77 13.70
C VAL A 80 -6.66 8.29 13.81
N THR A 81 -6.48 9.61 13.87
CA THR A 81 -5.15 10.24 14.05
C THR A 81 -4.50 9.78 15.36
N TYR A 82 -5.26 9.77 16.44
CA TYR A 82 -4.76 9.25 17.73
C TYR A 82 -4.37 7.78 17.63
N GLN A 83 -5.24 6.93 17.05
CA GLN A 83 -4.97 5.50 16.89
C GLN A 83 -3.69 5.24 16.07
N THR A 84 -3.54 5.92 14.93
CA THR A 84 -2.35 5.76 14.08
C THR A 84 -1.09 6.27 14.75
N ALA A 85 -1.16 7.38 15.49
CA ALA A 85 -0.04 7.89 16.27
C ALA A 85 0.35 6.93 17.41
N TYR A 86 -0.64 6.39 18.12
CA TYR A 86 -0.43 5.40 19.17
C TYR A 86 0.23 4.13 18.65
N LEU A 87 -0.29 3.56 17.55
CA LEU A 87 0.28 2.37 16.92
C LEU A 87 1.71 2.62 16.44
N LYS A 88 1.98 3.77 15.84
CA LYS A 88 3.34 4.13 15.41
C LYS A 88 4.31 4.28 16.59
N ALA A 89 3.85 4.80 17.73
CA ALA A 89 4.69 5.01 18.91
C ALA A 89 4.99 3.70 19.65
N HIS A 90 4.02 2.81 19.76
CA HIS A 90 4.13 1.59 20.57
C HIS A 90 4.47 0.33 19.78
N TYR A 91 4.16 0.30 18.47
CA TYR A 91 4.38 -0.83 17.58
C TYR A 91 4.99 -0.37 16.24
N PRO A 92 6.13 0.36 16.26
CA PRO A 92 6.67 1.03 15.09
C PRO A 92 6.95 0.09 13.92
N VAL A 93 7.54 -1.07 14.18
CA VAL A 93 7.89 -2.06 13.13
C VAL A 93 6.63 -2.56 12.41
N ALA A 94 5.63 -3.02 13.16
CA ALA A 94 4.38 -3.52 12.60
C ALA A 94 3.59 -2.41 11.88
N TYR A 95 3.58 -1.18 12.43
CA TYR A 95 2.95 -0.03 11.81
C TYR A 95 3.60 0.32 10.46
N MET A 96 4.93 0.37 10.41
CA MET A 96 5.66 0.71 9.19
C MET A 96 5.56 -0.41 8.14
N ALA A 97 5.58 -1.68 8.54
CA ALA A 97 5.35 -2.81 7.63
C ALA A 97 3.95 -2.73 6.98
N SER A 98 2.91 -2.48 7.77
CA SER A 98 1.55 -2.29 7.26
C SER A 98 1.44 -1.09 6.31
N LEU A 99 2.12 0.02 6.63
CA LEU A 99 2.13 1.22 5.79
C LEU A 99 2.83 0.98 4.45
N LEU A 100 3.94 0.24 4.46
CA LEU A 100 4.67 -0.19 3.26
C LEU A 100 3.80 -1.11 2.39
N THR A 101 3.15 -2.11 3.00
CA THR A 101 2.25 -3.06 2.31
C THR A 101 1.11 -2.34 1.59
N VAL A 102 0.37 -1.48 2.28
CA VAL A 102 -0.75 -0.75 1.67
C VAL A 102 -0.32 0.16 0.52
N ASN A 103 0.95 0.57 0.50
CA ASN A 103 1.49 1.45 -0.55
C ASN A 103 2.50 0.75 -1.48
N SER A 104 2.59 -0.59 -1.47
CA SER A 104 3.57 -1.37 -2.26
C SER A 104 3.56 -1.04 -3.76
N GLY A 105 2.39 -0.73 -4.34
CA GLY A 105 2.25 -0.34 -5.74
C GLY A 105 2.72 1.08 -6.09
N VAL A 106 3.12 1.91 -5.10
CA VAL A 106 3.52 3.32 -5.32
C VAL A 106 4.97 3.52 -4.90
N THR A 107 5.89 3.39 -5.86
CA THR A 107 7.34 3.41 -5.64
C THR A 107 7.84 4.60 -4.79
N ASP A 108 7.37 5.82 -5.09
CA ASP A 108 7.80 7.03 -4.36
C ASP A 108 7.41 6.97 -2.88
N LYS A 109 6.24 6.40 -2.59
CA LYS A 109 5.79 6.22 -1.20
C LYS A 109 6.61 5.14 -0.48
N VAL A 110 6.88 4.02 -1.16
CA VAL A 110 7.72 2.95 -0.62
C VAL A 110 9.10 3.49 -0.25
N GLN A 111 9.75 4.22 -1.16
CA GLN A 111 11.06 4.84 -0.89
C GLN A 111 11.00 5.81 0.30
N ARG A 112 9.98 6.66 0.36
CA ARG A 112 9.79 7.59 1.48
C ARG A 112 9.61 6.87 2.82
N TYR A 113 8.84 5.78 2.83
CA TYR A 113 8.58 5.02 4.06
C TYR A 113 9.80 4.20 4.48
N ILE A 114 10.59 3.67 3.54
CA ILE A 114 11.88 3.04 3.85
C ILE A 114 12.84 4.06 4.48
N SER A 115 12.91 5.28 3.92
CA SER A 115 13.71 6.36 4.54
C SER A 115 13.22 6.70 5.96
N ASN A 116 11.90 6.68 6.20
CA ASN A 116 11.35 6.87 7.54
C ASN A 116 11.72 5.71 8.48
N CYS A 117 11.67 4.46 8.02
CA CYS A 117 12.12 3.31 8.79
C CYS A 117 13.58 3.48 9.24
N ASN A 118 14.46 3.82 8.30
CA ASN A 118 15.88 4.06 8.59
C ASN A 118 16.08 5.17 9.63
N SER A 119 15.32 6.26 9.54
CA SER A 119 15.40 7.36 10.52
C SER A 119 14.89 6.97 11.93
N MET A 120 14.08 5.91 12.01
CA MET A 120 13.58 5.32 13.26
C MET A 120 14.45 4.18 13.77
N GLY A 121 15.56 3.84 13.09
CA GLY A 121 16.42 2.71 13.43
C GLY A 121 15.82 1.35 13.06
N ILE A 122 14.80 1.30 12.19
CA ILE A 122 14.17 0.08 11.70
C ILE A 122 14.82 -0.28 10.36
N GLU A 123 15.49 -1.42 10.31
CA GLU A 123 16.03 -1.95 9.07
C GLU A 123 14.93 -2.50 8.18
N VAL A 124 14.95 -2.15 6.89
CA VAL A 124 14.15 -2.82 5.87
C VAL A 124 15.09 -3.69 5.06
N VAL A 125 15.01 -5.01 5.27
CA VAL A 125 15.88 -6.00 4.63
C VAL A 125 15.53 -6.07 3.14
N PRO A 126 16.52 -6.12 2.23
CA PRO A 126 16.27 -6.29 0.80
C PRO A 126 15.38 -7.50 0.50
N PRO A 127 14.66 -7.52 -0.66
CA PRO A 127 13.88 -8.68 -1.04
C PRO A 127 14.76 -9.91 -1.23
N ASP A 128 14.22 -11.08 -0.88
CA ASP A 128 14.88 -12.35 -1.00
C ASP A 128 13.86 -13.45 -1.34
N VAL A 129 14.11 -14.27 -2.36
CA VAL A 129 13.18 -15.29 -2.83
C VAL A 129 12.91 -16.37 -1.78
N ASN A 130 13.85 -16.61 -0.87
CA ASN A 130 13.75 -17.64 0.15
C ASN A 130 13.14 -17.14 1.47
N SER A 131 13.17 -15.83 1.76
CA SER A 131 12.68 -15.28 3.02
C SER A 131 11.50 -14.31 2.88
N SER A 132 11.41 -13.58 1.76
CA SER A 132 10.34 -12.60 1.56
C SER A 132 8.96 -13.24 1.42
N GLY A 133 7.96 -12.62 2.06
CA GLY A 133 6.55 -12.91 1.83
C GLY A 133 5.95 -12.08 0.69
N ILE A 134 4.63 -12.18 0.52
CA ILE A 134 3.89 -11.32 -0.41
C ILE A 134 4.02 -9.86 0.04
N ASP A 135 3.71 -9.63 1.30
CA ASP A 135 3.66 -8.32 1.94
C ASP A 135 4.93 -8.04 2.75
N PHE A 136 5.15 -6.75 3.06
CA PHE A 136 6.18 -6.37 4.02
C PHE A 136 5.86 -6.97 5.39
N THR A 137 6.76 -7.79 5.91
CA THR A 137 6.53 -8.60 7.10
C THR A 137 7.44 -8.15 8.24
N PRO A 138 6.88 -7.81 9.43
CA PRO A 138 7.70 -7.52 10.60
C PRO A 138 8.38 -8.79 11.12
N GLU A 139 9.70 -8.70 11.36
CA GLU A 139 10.51 -9.78 11.93
C GLU A 139 11.41 -9.21 13.03
N GLY A 140 10.97 -9.34 14.29
CA GLY A 140 11.68 -8.73 15.41
C GLY A 140 11.68 -7.20 15.31
N ASP A 141 12.86 -6.61 15.17
CA ASP A 141 13.10 -5.16 15.07
C ASP A 141 13.30 -4.66 13.63
N ARG A 142 13.16 -5.56 12.64
CA ARG A 142 13.33 -5.28 11.21
C ARG A 142 12.08 -5.64 10.40
N ILE A 143 12.06 -5.24 9.13
CA ILE A 143 10.99 -5.53 8.18
C ILE A 143 11.56 -6.28 6.99
N LEU A 144 11.02 -7.45 6.68
CA LEU A 144 11.31 -8.15 5.44
C LEU A 144 10.57 -7.48 4.28
N PHE A 145 11.27 -7.27 3.17
CA PHE A 145 10.68 -6.65 1.98
C PHE A 145 9.62 -7.56 1.33
N GLY A 146 8.46 -7.02 1.01
CA GLY A 146 7.38 -7.75 0.35
C GLY A 146 7.58 -7.88 -1.16
N LEU A 147 7.44 -9.09 -1.70
CA LEU A 147 7.60 -9.34 -3.14
C LEU A 147 6.54 -8.61 -3.99
N SER A 148 5.40 -8.26 -3.43
CA SER A 148 4.36 -7.44 -4.11
C SER A 148 4.83 -6.05 -4.51
N ALA A 149 5.91 -5.54 -3.90
CA ALA A 149 6.52 -4.27 -4.26
C ALA A 149 7.58 -4.39 -5.38
N VAL A 150 7.93 -5.61 -5.79
CA VAL A 150 8.85 -5.86 -6.92
C VAL A 150 8.08 -5.71 -8.23
N ARG A 151 8.57 -4.85 -9.11
CA ARG A 151 7.92 -4.61 -10.42
C ARG A 151 7.87 -5.88 -11.25
N ASN A 152 6.87 -5.96 -12.13
CA ASN A 152 6.64 -7.07 -13.07
C ASN A 152 6.44 -8.45 -12.39
N LEU A 153 6.28 -8.51 -11.08
CA LEU A 153 5.84 -9.68 -10.36
C LEU A 153 4.33 -9.56 -10.06
N GLY A 154 3.52 -10.43 -10.62
CA GLY A 154 2.10 -10.49 -10.30
C GLY A 154 1.85 -11.42 -9.11
N ASP A 155 0.73 -11.20 -8.41
CA ASP A 155 0.35 -11.98 -7.22
C ASP A 155 0.34 -13.49 -7.48
N GLY A 156 -0.08 -13.92 -8.69
CA GLY A 156 -0.07 -15.33 -9.09
C GLY A 156 1.34 -15.93 -9.11
N ALA A 157 2.32 -15.21 -9.66
CA ALA A 157 3.72 -15.66 -9.70
C ALA A 157 4.33 -15.68 -8.28
N ILE A 158 4.05 -14.67 -7.47
CA ILE A 158 4.52 -14.60 -6.08
C ILE A 158 3.97 -15.77 -5.26
N ASN A 159 2.66 -16.04 -5.36
CA ASN A 159 2.02 -17.16 -4.64
C ASN A 159 2.62 -18.50 -5.05
N GLN A 160 2.87 -18.72 -6.34
CA GLN A 160 3.50 -19.95 -6.83
C GLN A 160 4.96 -20.08 -6.36
N LEU A 161 5.72 -18.98 -6.36
CA LEU A 161 7.09 -18.94 -5.85
C LEU A 161 7.13 -19.33 -4.37
N ILE A 162 6.27 -18.71 -3.55
CA ILE A 162 6.18 -19.02 -2.12
C ILE A 162 5.74 -20.48 -1.90
N ALA A 163 4.69 -20.93 -2.59
CA ALA A 163 4.21 -22.29 -2.46
C ALA A 163 5.27 -23.33 -2.86
N CYS A 164 6.01 -23.07 -3.94
CA CYS A 164 7.11 -23.93 -4.38
C CYS A 164 8.23 -24.02 -3.33
N ARG A 165 8.65 -22.86 -2.79
CA ARG A 165 9.64 -22.81 -1.72
C ARG A 165 9.18 -23.56 -0.46
N ASP A 166 7.93 -23.35 -0.05
CA ASP A 166 7.42 -23.90 1.20
C ASP A 166 7.19 -25.43 1.11
N ASN A 167 6.88 -25.95 -0.10
CA ASN A 167 6.68 -27.39 -0.31
C ASN A 167 7.98 -28.14 -0.58
N ASP A 168 8.85 -27.58 -1.43
CA ASP A 168 10.01 -28.30 -1.99
C ASP A 168 11.35 -27.80 -1.41
N GLY A 169 11.28 -26.88 -0.42
CA GLY A 169 12.45 -26.27 0.23
C GLY A 169 12.98 -25.04 -0.49
N PRO A 170 13.97 -24.35 0.09
CA PRO A 170 14.53 -23.13 -0.44
C PRO A 170 15.15 -23.33 -1.83
N PHE A 171 15.13 -22.26 -2.64
CA PHE A 171 15.83 -22.25 -3.91
C PHE A 171 17.35 -22.16 -3.68
N VAL A 172 18.11 -22.90 -4.46
CA VAL A 172 19.59 -22.99 -4.31
C VAL A 172 20.36 -22.29 -5.42
N SER A 173 19.69 -22.00 -6.56
CA SER A 173 20.27 -21.27 -7.69
C SER A 173 19.18 -20.67 -8.59
N LEU A 174 19.57 -19.78 -9.52
CA LEU A 174 18.66 -19.28 -10.56
C LEU A 174 18.18 -20.44 -11.47
N ALA A 175 19.04 -21.42 -11.75
CA ALA A 175 18.68 -22.60 -12.53
C ALA A 175 17.59 -23.42 -11.82
N ASP A 176 17.73 -23.69 -10.53
CA ASP A 176 16.73 -24.39 -9.71
C ASP A 176 15.40 -23.64 -9.70
N LEU A 177 15.44 -22.31 -9.53
CA LEU A 177 14.23 -21.47 -9.56
C LEU A 177 13.53 -21.56 -10.93
N CYS A 178 14.25 -21.48 -12.04
CA CYS A 178 13.71 -21.58 -13.39
C CYS A 178 13.13 -22.99 -13.69
N ASP A 179 13.77 -24.04 -13.18
CA ASP A 179 13.32 -25.42 -13.37
C ASP A 179 12.04 -25.74 -12.59
N ARG A 180 11.92 -25.19 -11.39
CA ARG A 180 10.76 -25.38 -10.50
C ARG A 180 9.59 -24.46 -10.84
N LEU A 181 9.86 -23.26 -11.40
CA LEU A 181 8.86 -22.25 -11.79
C LEU A 181 8.93 -21.98 -13.30
N PRO A 182 8.13 -22.68 -14.10
CA PRO A 182 8.15 -22.52 -15.54
C PRO A 182 7.75 -21.13 -16.02
N SER A 183 8.17 -20.74 -17.22
CA SER A 183 8.07 -19.38 -17.79
C SER A 183 6.65 -18.83 -17.94
N ASN A 184 5.62 -19.68 -17.91
CA ASN A 184 4.21 -19.26 -17.87
C ASN A 184 3.78 -18.74 -16.48
N ILE A 185 4.52 -19.09 -15.43
CA ILE A 185 4.30 -18.63 -14.05
C ILE A 185 5.22 -17.43 -13.78
N LEU A 186 6.53 -17.59 -13.96
CA LEU A 186 7.52 -16.55 -13.76
C LEU A 186 8.20 -16.24 -15.11
N ASN A 187 7.74 -15.16 -15.74
CA ASN A 187 8.25 -14.76 -17.06
C ASN A 187 9.61 -14.04 -16.97
N ARG A 188 10.28 -13.87 -18.13
CA ARG A 188 11.57 -13.20 -18.24
C ARG A 188 11.64 -11.86 -17.51
N ARG A 189 10.60 -11.00 -17.65
CA ARG A 189 10.57 -9.67 -16.99
C ARG A 189 10.50 -9.77 -15.47
N GLY A 190 9.81 -10.78 -14.96
CA GLY A 190 9.75 -11.05 -13.52
C GLY A 190 11.12 -11.49 -13.00
N LEU A 191 11.80 -12.40 -13.71
CA LEU A 191 13.17 -12.85 -13.37
C LEU A 191 14.17 -11.69 -13.42
N GLU A 192 14.16 -10.86 -14.48
CA GLU A 192 14.96 -9.63 -14.56
C GLU A 192 14.76 -8.73 -13.34
N SER A 193 13.50 -8.55 -12.94
CA SER A 193 13.17 -7.71 -11.77
C SER A 193 13.69 -8.29 -10.47
N LEU A 194 13.62 -9.62 -10.28
CA LEU A 194 14.20 -10.32 -9.12
C LEU A 194 15.73 -10.18 -9.08
N ILE A 195 16.42 -10.32 -10.22
CA ILE A 195 17.87 -10.11 -10.31
C ILE A 195 18.21 -8.65 -9.97
N HIS A 196 17.52 -7.69 -10.60
CA HIS A 196 17.84 -6.28 -10.40
C HIS A 196 17.60 -5.79 -8.97
N CYS A 197 16.55 -6.27 -8.29
CA CYS A 197 16.28 -5.88 -6.90
C CYS A 197 17.15 -6.65 -5.88
N GLY A 198 17.93 -7.64 -6.31
CA GLY A 198 18.81 -8.43 -5.45
C GLY A 198 18.13 -9.58 -4.73
N ALA A 199 16.92 -9.95 -5.13
CA ALA A 199 16.18 -11.03 -4.49
C ALA A 199 16.83 -12.42 -4.65
N LEU A 200 17.83 -12.54 -5.50
CA LEU A 200 18.59 -13.76 -5.76
C LEU A 200 20.02 -13.73 -5.17
N ASP A 201 20.42 -12.64 -4.52
CA ASP A 201 21.79 -12.48 -4.03
C ASP A 201 22.17 -13.53 -2.97
N SER A 202 21.19 -14.09 -2.27
CA SER A 202 21.42 -15.13 -1.25
C SER A 202 21.62 -16.53 -1.80
N ILE A 203 21.07 -16.81 -3.00
CA ILE A 203 21.08 -18.17 -3.58
C ILE A 203 22.20 -18.37 -4.60
N ASP A 204 22.82 -17.31 -5.07
CA ASP A 204 23.86 -17.37 -6.09
C ASP A 204 25.09 -16.54 -5.67
N SER A 205 25.70 -16.97 -4.57
CA SER A 205 26.82 -16.26 -3.94
C SER A 205 28.10 -16.20 -4.80
N HIS A 206 28.16 -16.99 -5.86
CA HIS A 206 29.33 -17.07 -6.77
C HIS A 206 29.15 -16.24 -8.04
N SER A 207 27.88 -15.89 -8.39
CA SER A 207 27.55 -15.12 -9.57
C SER A 207 27.14 -13.69 -9.19
N ASN A 208 27.60 -12.72 -9.96
CA ASN A 208 27.09 -11.35 -9.80
C ASN A 208 25.82 -11.15 -10.65
N ARG A 209 25.02 -10.13 -10.32
CA ARG A 209 23.77 -9.84 -11.03
C ARG A 209 23.94 -9.64 -12.54
N ALA A 210 25.10 -9.12 -13.01
CA ALA A 210 25.38 -8.95 -14.43
C ALA A 210 25.55 -10.30 -15.14
N GLN A 211 26.17 -11.26 -14.48
CA GLN A 211 26.32 -12.62 -14.98
C GLN A 211 24.96 -13.34 -15.02
N LEU A 212 24.17 -13.28 -13.94
CA LEU A 212 22.81 -13.83 -13.92
C LEU A 212 21.94 -13.25 -15.06
N MET A 213 22.09 -11.96 -15.35
CA MET A 213 21.40 -11.33 -16.49
C MET A 213 21.90 -11.83 -17.84
N ALA A 214 23.20 -12.10 -17.98
CA ALA A 214 23.76 -12.60 -19.24
C ALA A 214 23.30 -14.05 -19.53
N ASP A 215 23.18 -14.86 -18.48
CA ASP A 215 22.83 -16.29 -18.60
C ASP A 215 21.32 -16.53 -18.60
N LEU A 216 20.51 -15.50 -18.35
CA LEU A 216 19.07 -15.62 -18.14
C LEU A 216 18.32 -16.29 -19.30
N ASP A 217 18.61 -15.91 -20.55
CA ASP A 217 17.94 -16.48 -21.73
C ASP A 217 18.29 -17.97 -21.90
N LEU A 218 19.57 -18.32 -21.67
CA LEU A 218 20.02 -19.70 -21.71
C LEU A 218 19.30 -20.55 -20.66
N LEU A 219 19.16 -20.06 -19.44
CA LEU A 219 18.51 -20.76 -18.34
C LEU A 219 17.00 -20.93 -18.58
N ILE A 220 16.33 -19.93 -19.13
CA ILE A 220 14.89 -20.03 -19.50
C ILE A 220 14.69 -21.08 -20.58
N ASP A 221 15.53 -21.11 -21.62
CA ASP A 221 15.44 -22.09 -22.69
C ASP A 221 15.72 -23.50 -22.19
N TRP A 222 16.73 -23.66 -21.34
CA TRP A 222 17.06 -24.93 -20.69
C TRP A 222 15.89 -25.43 -19.82
N ALA A 223 15.35 -24.60 -18.94
CA ALA A 223 14.22 -24.98 -18.08
C ALA A 223 12.96 -25.34 -18.91
N SER A 224 12.71 -24.61 -19.99
CA SER A 224 11.62 -24.88 -20.91
C SER A 224 11.78 -26.21 -21.66
N SER A 225 13.02 -26.60 -21.98
CA SER A 225 13.33 -27.91 -22.57
C SER A 225 13.07 -29.02 -21.57
N ARG A 226 13.61 -28.91 -20.35
CA ARG A 226 13.37 -29.90 -19.29
C ARG A 226 11.89 -30.09 -18.95
N ALA A 227 11.12 -28.99 -18.90
CA ALA A 227 9.68 -29.08 -18.67
C ALA A 227 8.97 -29.86 -19.77
N ARG A 228 9.36 -29.71 -21.03
CA ARG A 228 8.82 -30.50 -22.16
C ARG A 228 9.21 -31.96 -22.06
N ASP A 229 10.46 -32.26 -21.72
CA ASP A 229 10.94 -33.65 -21.59
C ASP A 229 10.21 -34.39 -20.46
N ARG A 230 9.90 -33.73 -19.34
CA ARG A 230 9.06 -34.28 -18.27
C ARG A 230 7.64 -34.63 -18.74
N ILE A 231 7.03 -33.76 -19.58
CA ILE A 231 5.66 -33.98 -20.09
C ILE A 231 5.62 -35.11 -21.13
N THR A 232 6.66 -35.21 -21.95
CA THR A 232 6.71 -36.23 -23.03
C THR A 232 7.21 -37.59 -22.54
N GLY A 233 7.67 -37.69 -21.29
CA GLY A 233 8.22 -38.92 -20.73
C GLY A 233 9.54 -39.35 -21.40
N GLN A 234 10.18 -38.47 -22.19
CA GLN A 234 11.50 -38.67 -22.74
C GLN A 234 12.54 -38.28 -21.68
N GLY A 235 12.73 -39.16 -20.69
CA GLY A 235 13.90 -39.09 -19.83
C GLY A 235 15.16 -39.29 -20.69
N ASN A 236 16.16 -38.42 -20.48
CA ASN A 236 17.44 -38.53 -21.17
C ASN A 236 18.04 -39.89 -20.79
N LEU A 237 18.49 -40.70 -21.76
CA LEU A 237 19.11 -42.00 -21.51
C LEU A 237 20.29 -41.91 -20.53
N PHE A 238 20.89 -40.71 -20.42
CA PHE A 238 21.96 -40.40 -19.48
C PHE A 238 21.46 -40.21 -18.04
N ASP A 239 20.21 -39.78 -17.80
CA ASP A 239 19.62 -39.68 -16.44
C ASP A 239 19.42 -41.07 -15.82
N LEU A 240 19.17 -42.09 -16.65
CA LEU A 240 19.06 -43.50 -16.21
C LEU A 240 20.43 -44.13 -15.82
N ILE A 241 21.53 -43.51 -16.24
CA ILE A 241 22.89 -43.97 -15.94
C ILE A 241 23.48 -43.20 -14.74
N SER A 242 22.97 -41.98 -14.46
CA SER A 242 23.45 -41.11 -13.39
C SER A 242 22.74 -41.29 -12.05
N ASP A 243 21.70 -42.12 -11.96
CA ASP A 243 21.02 -42.47 -10.69
C ASP A 243 21.88 -43.23 -9.68
N ALA A 244 23.17 -43.41 -9.97
CA ALA A 244 24.15 -44.05 -9.07
C ALA A 244 25.15 -43.10 -8.43
N SER A 245 25.28 -41.84 -8.88
CA SER A 245 26.15 -40.82 -8.26
C SER A 245 26.16 -39.52 -9.07
N ASP A 246 25.24 -38.63 -8.91
CA ASP A 246 25.58 -37.21 -8.93
C ASP A 246 24.34 -36.34 -8.65
N ASP A 247 24.40 -35.55 -7.60
CA ASP A 247 23.53 -34.39 -7.42
C ASP A 247 23.75 -33.46 -8.62
N GLY A 248 22.70 -33.25 -9.43
CA GLY A 248 22.77 -32.48 -10.67
C GLY A 248 23.25 -31.05 -10.48
N LYS A 249 24.52 -30.88 -10.34
CA LYS A 249 25.21 -29.59 -10.43
C LYS A 249 25.42 -29.30 -11.91
N CYS A 250 24.73 -28.32 -12.41
CA CYS A 250 25.09 -27.63 -13.62
C CYS A 250 26.35 -26.82 -13.27
N ASP A 251 27.54 -27.30 -13.65
CA ASP A 251 28.77 -26.49 -13.61
C ASP A 251 28.66 -25.45 -14.74
N LEU A 252 28.31 -24.24 -14.39
CA LEU A 252 28.45 -23.03 -15.18
C LEU A 252 29.71 -22.25 -14.72
#